data_26dc3e8c661e483f3ebb9d37b50d9f59
#
_entry.id   26dc3e8c661e483f3ebb9d37b50d9f59
#
_cell.length_a   1.000
_cell.length_b   1.000
_cell.length_c   1.000
_cell.angle_alpha   90.00
_cell.angle_beta   90.00
_cell.angle_gamma   90.00
#
_symmetry.space_group_name_H-M   'P 1'
#
loop_
_entity.id
_entity.type
_entity.pdbx_description
1 polymer ?
#
loop_
_entity_poly.entity_id
_entity_poly.type
_entity_poly.pdbx_seq_one_letter_code
_entity_poly.pdbx_strand_id
1 'polypeptide(L)'
;WKYGFKGIKSIVTIRFTESMPKTSWNMSQPREYGFYANVNPDVSHPRWSQARERRIGAGAFASKQATLMFNGYGDEVAHLYEGLDLRRNF
;
A
#
# COMPACT_ATOMS: atom_id res chain seq x y z
N TRP A 1 -4.31 8.93 -5.48
CA TRP A 1 -2.87 8.75 -5.39
C TRP A 1 -2.53 7.57 -4.49
N LYS A 2 -1.68 6.68 -4.97
CA LYS A 2 -1.28 5.50 -4.20
C LYS A 2 0.02 5.77 -3.46
N TYR A 3 -0.07 5.80 -2.15
CA TYR A 3 1.08 5.72 -1.27
C TYR A 3 1.17 4.32 -0.72
N GLY A 4 2.19 3.61 -1.02
CA GLY A 4 2.32 2.36 -0.38
C GLY A 4 3.23 1.37 -1.07
N PHE A 5 2.95 0.15 -0.81
CA PHE A 5 3.67 -1.06 -1.13
C PHE A 5 4.30 -1.10 -2.53
N LYS A 6 3.55 -0.70 -3.53
CA LYS A 6 4.00 -0.62 -4.92
C LYS A 6 4.18 0.83 -5.33
N GLY A 7 5.17 1.48 -4.79
CA GLY A 7 5.44 2.87 -5.15
C GLY A 7 5.35 3.12 -6.65
N ILE A 8 4.93 4.31 -7.02
CA ILE A 8 4.77 4.71 -8.41
C ILE A 8 6.14 4.76 -9.07
N LYS A 9 6.31 3.97 -10.10
CA LYS A 9 7.53 3.90 -10.89
C LYS A 9 7.19 4.08 -12.36
N SER A 10 8.00 4.85 -13.07
CA SER A 10 7.92 4.94 -14.53
C SER A 10 6.51 5.30 -15.04
N ILE A 11 5.96 6.39 -14.53
CA ILE A 11 4.66 6.89 -15.00
C ILE A 11 4.80 7.33 -16.46
N VAL A 12 3.99 6.75 -17.34
CA VAL A 12 3.91 7.14 -18.76
C VAL A 12 2.61 7.85 -19.09
N THR A 13 1.57 7.65 -18.30
CA THR A 13 0.26 8.27 -18.51
C THR A 13 -0.47 8.45 -17.19
N ILE A 14 -1.14 9.59 -17.02
CA ILE A 14 -2.09 9.85 -15.93
C ILE A 14 -3.46 10.05 -16.57
N ARG A 15 -4.43 9.24 -16.14
CA ARG A 15 -5.80 9.29 -16.66
C ARG A 15 -6.77 9.48 -15.50
N PHE A 16 -7.64 10.49 -15.60
CA PHE A 16 -8.75 10.66 -14.67
C PHE A 16 -9.93 9.81 -15.13
N THR A 17 -10.53 9.07 -14.21
CA THR A 17 -11.65 8.16 -14.50
C THR A 17 -12.76 8.36 -13.48
N GLU A 18 -14.01 8.21 -13.91
CA GLU A 18 -15.18 8.28 -13.03
C GLU A 18 -15.41 6.98 -12.26
N SER A 19 -14.90 5.88 -12.77
CA SER A 19 -15.05 4.56 -12.16
C SER A 19 -13.69 3.95 -11.81
N MET A 20 -13.70 3.07 -10.81
CA MET A 20 -12.52 2.34 -10.38
C MET A 20 -12.11 1.31 -11.46
N PRO A 21 -10.94 1.49 -12.12
CA PRO A 21 -10.49 0.54 -13.13
C PRO A 21 -9.97 -0.75 -12.51
N LYS A 22 -9.96 -1.80 -13.30
CA LYS A 22 -9.29 -3.05 -12.91
C LYS A 22 -7.77 -2.84 -12.89
N THR A 23 -7.12 -3.37 -11.87
CA THR A 23 -5.66 -3.34 -11.77
C THR A 23 -5.08 -4.72 -12.04
N SER A 24 -3.88 -4.77 -12.61
CA SER A 24 -3.24 -6.04 -12.97
C SER A 24 -2.99 -6.93 -11.74
N TRP A 25 -2.60 -6.36 -10.61
CA TRP A 25 -2.39 -7.13 -9.39
C TRP A 25 -3.69 -7.72 -8.84
N ASN A 26 -4.76 -6.93 -8.80
CA ASN A 26 -6.06 -7.43 -8.37
C ASN A 26 -6.61 -8.50 -9.33
N MET A 27 -6.41 -8.33 -10.63
CA MET A 27 -6.83 -9.33 -11.62
C MET A 27 -6.05 -10.64 -11.49
N SER A 28 -4.75 -10.56 -11.22
CA SER A 28 -3.88 -11.74 -11.09
C SER A 28 -4.10 -12.49 -9.78
N GLN A 29 -4.24 -11.75 -8.68
CA GLN A 29 -4.34 -12.32 -7.33
C GLN A 29 -5.38 -11.55 -6.50
N PRO A 30 -6.68 -11.72 -6.81
CA PRO A 30 -7.74 -10.92 -6.18
C PRO A 30 -7.89 -11.15 -4.67
N ARG A 31 -7.44 -12.30 -4.17
CA ARG A 31 -7.45 -12.61 -2.74
C ARG A 31 -6.31 -11.97 -1.96
N GLU A 32 -5.28 -11.53 -2.65
CA GLU A 32 -4.05 -11.00 -2.04
C GLU A 32 -3.94 -9.48 -2.20
N TYR A 33 -4.45 -8.95 -3.31
CA TYR A 33 -4.30 -7.53 -3.64
C TYR A 33 -5.64 -6.90 -4.00
N GLY A 34 -6.02 -5.88 -3.27
CA GLY A 34 -7.12 -5.00 -3.63
C GLY A 34 -6.70 -3.93 -4.64
N PHE A 35 -7.61 -3.01 -4.92
CA PHE A 35 -7.37 -1.92 -5.87
C PHE A 35 -6.22 -1.01 -5.41
N TYR A 36 -6.21 -0.67 -4.14
CA TYR A 36 -5.23 0.28 -3.60
C TYR A 36 -3.84 -0.34 -3.48
N ALA A 37 -3.75 -1.62 -3.17
CA ALA A 37 -2.50 -2.35 -2.97
C ALA A 37 -1.52 -1.60 -2.05
N ASN A 38 -2.05 -0.95 -1.01
CA ASN A 38 -1.29 -0.19 -0.05
C ASN A 38 -0.77 -1.11 1.06
N VAL A 39 0.38 -0.76 1.63
CA VAL A 39 0.85 -1.38 2.85
C VAL A 39 0.03 -0.84 4.01
N ASN A 40 -0.77 -1.70 4.62
CA ASN A 40 -1.49 -1.41 5.85
C ASN A 40 -0.89 -2.24 6.99
N PRO A 41 -0.25 -1.62 7.99
CA PRO A 41 0.37 -2.34 9.10
C PRO A 41 -0.62 -3.15 9.92
N ASP A 42 -1.91 -2.78 9.89
CA ASP A 42 -2.98 -3.44 10.65
C ASP A 42 -3.63 -4.60 9.89
N VAL A 43 -3.28 -4.79 8.62
CA VAL A 43 -3.82 -5.84 7.76
C VAL A 43 -2.67 -6.64 7.16
N SER A 44 -2.53 -7.90 7.56
CA SER A 44 -1.50 -8.76 7.01
C SER A 44 -1.84 -9.20 5.58
N HIS A 45 -0.81 -9.30 4.75
CA HIS A 45 -0.91 -10.04 3.50
C HIS A 45 -1.13 -11.53 3.82
N PRO A 46 -1.85 -12.32 2.99
CA PRO A 46 -2.08 -13.75 3.26
C PRO A 46 -0.83 -14.58 3.49
N ARG A 47 0.33 -14.14 2.96
CA ARG A 47 1.60 -14.87 3.03
C ARG A 47 2.63 -14.26 3.97
N TRP A 48 2.44 -13.03 4.45
CA TRP A 48 3.37 -12.35 5.37
C TRP A 48 2.69 -11.26 6.18
N SER A 49 3.34 -10.85 7.28
CA SER A 49 2.92 -9.70 8.06
C SER A 49 3.47 -8.41 7.47
N GLN A 50 2.65 -7.36 7.44
CA GLN A 50 3.04 -6.01 7.01
C GLN A 50 3.31 -5.06 8.17
N ALA A 51 3.22 -5.56 9.42
CA ALA A 51 3.35 -4.72 10.61
C ALA A 51 4.77 -4.21 10.87
N ARG A 52 5.77 -4.85 10.31
CA ARG A 52 7.19 -4.48 10.49
C ARG A 52 7.94 -4.50 9.18
N GLU A 53 8.83 -3.54 9.03
CA GLU A 53 9.65 -3.37 7.83
C GLU A 53 11.13 -3.23 8.16
N ARG A 54 11.97 -3.39 7.16
CA ARG A 54 13.42 -3.14 7.26
C ARG A 54 13.80 -2.03 6.31
N ARG A 55 14.61 -1.09 6.78
CA ARG A 55 15.17 -0.05 5.91
C ARG A 55 16.07 -0.67 4.85
N ILE A 56 15.93 -0.22 3.62
CA ILE A 56 16.85 -0.54 2.54
C ILE A 56 18.21 0.07 2.87
N GLY A 57 19.27 -0.72 2.75
CA GLY A 57 20.64 -0.26 3.04
C GLY A 57 21.06 -0.33 4.51
N ALA A 58 20.18 -0.71 5.42
CA ALA A 58 20.51 -0.85 6.84
C ALA A 58 21.31 -2.12 7.19
N GLY A 59 21.63 -2.96 6.20
CA GLY A 59 22.34 -4.22 6.39
C GLY A 59 21.42 -5.41 6.73
N ALA A 60 21.98 -6.64 6.52
CA ALA A 60 21.20 -7.88 6.68
C ALA A 60 20.78 -8.14 8.14
N PHE A 61 21.52 -7.63 9.10
CA PHE A 61 21.29 -7.82 10.55
C PHE A 61 20.58 -6.65 11.23
N ALA A 62 20.17 -5.63 10.47
CA ALA A 62 19.43 -4.52 11.03
C ALA A 62 18.07 -4.97 11.57
N SER A 63 17.69 -4.46 12.75
CA SER A 63 16.41 -4.73 13.35
C SER A 63 15.27 -4.17 12.49
N LYS A 64 14.16 -4.90 12.46
CA LYS A 64 12.94 -4.40 11.82
C LYS A 64 12.32 -3.30 12.66
N GLN A 65 11.87 -2.23 12.02
CA GLN A 65 11.06 -1.17 12.63
C GLN A 65 9.57 -1.39 12.35
N ALA A 66 8.72 -0.73 13.12
CA ALA A 66 7.29 -0.73 12.84
C ALA A 66 7.01 -0.06 11.49
N THR A 67 6.12 -0.65 10.71
CA THR A 67 5.62 -0.04 9.47
C THR A 67 4.67 1.10 9.84
N LEU A 68 4.90 2.27 9.27
CA LEU A 68 4.03 3.43 9.47
C LEU A 68 2.89 3.40 8.45
N MET A 69 1.67 3.69 8.92
CA MET A 69 0.52 3.89 8.03
C MET A 69 0.83 5.01 7.02
N PHE A 70 0.44 4.82 5.76
CA PHE A 70 0.76 5.73 4.66
C PHE A 70 2.25 6.05 4.50
N ASN A 71 3.13 5.12 4.86
CA ASN A 71 4.60 5.31 4.85
C ASN A 71 5.06 6.51 5.68
N GLY A 72 4.33 6.88 6.72
CA GLY A 72 4.63 8.05 7.54
C GLY A 72 4.10 9.39 7.01
N TYR A 73 3.36 9.38 5.89
CA TYR A 73 2.73 10.58 5.31
C TYR A 73 1.27 10.75 5.74
N GLY A 74 0.91 10.22 6.92
CA GLY A 74 -0.47 10.28 7.41
C GLY A 74 -1.03 11.69 7.50
N ASP A 75 -0.24 12.64 7.97
CA ASP A 75 -0.67 14.04 8.12
C ASP A 75 -1.03 14.68 6.76
N GLU A 76 -0.33 14.28 5.69
CA GLU A 76 -0.54 14.83 4.35
C GLU A 76 -1.64 14.12 3.57
N VAL A 77 -1.87 12.82 3.79
CA VAL A 77 -2.71 12.04 2.89
C VAL A 77 -3.84 11.26 3.53
N ALA A 78 -3.87 11.12 4.86
CA ALA A 78 -4.91 10.32 5.52
C ALA A 78 -6.33 10.82 5.22
N HIS A 79 -6.50 12.12 5.10
CA HIS A 79 -7.79 12.76 4.78
C HIS A 79 -8.36 12.31 3.42
N LEU A 80 -7.51 11.90 2.47
CA LEU A 80 -7.95 11.39 1.16
C LEU A 80 -8.65 10.02 1.27
N TYR A 81 -8.46 9.33 2.37
CA TYR A 81 -9.03 8.01 2.65
C TYR A 81 -10.09 8.06 3.75
N GLU A 82 -10.48 9.26 4.16
CA GLU A 82 -11.51 9.44 5.17
C GLU A 82 -12.84 8.81 4.73
N GLY A 83 -13.45 8.05 5.63
CA GLY A 83 -14.67 7.29 5.31
C GLY A 83 -14.45 5.95 4.62
N LEU A 84 -13.22 5.60 4.21
CA LEU A 84 -12.89 4.29 3.68
C LEU A 84 -12.51 3.32 4.79
N ASP A 85 -13.11 2.15 4.77
CA ASP A 85 -12.65 1.03 5.59
C ASP A 85 -11.38 0.45 4.98
N LEU A 86 -10.22 0.81 5.53
CA LEU A 86 -8.90 0.41 5.01
C LEU A 86 -8.59 -1.07 5.23
N ARG A 87 -9.38 -1.80 6.01
CA ARG A 87 -9.25 -3.26 6.14
C ARG A 87 -9.91 -3.98 4.98
N ARG A 88 -10.97 -3.41 4.44
CA ARG A 88 -11.70 -3.94 3.28
C ARG A 88 -11.14 -3.43 1.96
N ASN A 89 -10.58 -2.24 1.95
CA ASN A 89 -10.03 -1.56 0.78
C ASN A 89 -8.49 -1.57 0.83
N PHE A 90 -7.93 -2.73 0.68
CA PHE A 90 -6.48 -2.94 0.69
C PHE A 90 -5.87 -3.03 -0.72
#